data_dabbcd57fb5cba4e8a5da8050d87cf69
#
_entry.id   dabbcd57fb5cba4e8a5da8050d87cf69
#
_cell.length_a   1.000
_cell.length_b   1.000
_cell.length_c   1.000
_cell.angle_alpha   90.00
_cell.angle_beta   90.00
_cell.angle_gamma   90.00
#
_symmetry.space_group_name_H-M   'P 1'
#
loop_
_entity.id
_entity.type
_entity.pdbx_description
1 polymer ?
#
loop_
_entity_poly.entity_id
_entity_poly.type
_entity_poly.pdbx_seq_one_letter_code
_entity_poly.pdbx_strand_id
1 'polypeptide(L)'
;MFELVLRAPHALVEPVSDVLMDELDALSVSVEDADAGTESERAIFGEPGMPAPAPGWDRSTVKALFHTEAAAEQAATLLLAQAWAAGLHVQALAEMPDQDWVRITQSQFVPVSITPTFWVVPSWHEPPAAATKVIRLDPGLAFGTGTHPTTRMCLRWLADRPASADLGRVLDYGCGSGILAIGAALMGAAALDAVDIDPAAVRSTRDNAAHNGVAINVALPDRAQGEYGVVLANILATPLKLLAPLLSAHVAPGGWLVLAGILERQAEDVAAAYAPALTLSVADQEDGWILMTAQRPAG
;
A
#
# COMPACT_ATOMS: atom_id res chain seq x y z
N MET A 1 24.59 -16.11 -6.44
CA MET A 1 24.44 -16.08 -4.95
C MET A 1 23.95 -17.41 -4.46
N PHE A 2 24.16 -17.74 -3.18
CA PHE A 2 23.75 -19.02 -2.59
C PHE A 2 22.81 -18.79 -1.43
N GLU A 3 21.71 -19.51 -1.40
CA GLU A 3 20.71 -19.46 -0.34
C GLU A 3 20.86 -20.66 0.59
N LEU A 4 21.11 -20.40 1.87
CA LEU A 4 21.05 -21.39 2.94
C LEU A 4 19.67 -21.35 3.57
N VAL A 5 18.95 -22.47 3.51
CA VAL A 5 17.60 -22.62 4.08
C VAL A 5 17.67 -23.46 5.34
N LEU A 6 17.26 -22.88 6.46
CA LEU A 6 17.27 -23.50 7.77
C LEU A 6 15.84 -23.63 8.30
N ARG A 7 15.54 -24.70 9.01
CA ARG A 7 14.34 -24.81 9.83
C ARG A 7 14.71 -24.62 11.30
N ALA A 8 14.07 -23.64 11.92
CA ALA A 8 14.34 -23.28 13.31
C ALA A 8 13.05 -23.28 14.15
N PRO A 9 13.08 -23.82 15.39
CA PRO A 9 12.01 -23.55 16.36
C PRO A 9 12.01 -22.08 16.75
N HIS A 10 10.86 -21.56 17.20
CA HIS A 10 10.64 -20.15 17.54
C HIS A 10 11.79 -19.54 18.35
N ALA A 11 12.23 -20.24 19.42
CA ALA A 11 13.26 -19.75 20.32
C ALA A 11 14.66 -19.56 19.69
N LEU A 12 14.90 -20.15 18.51
CA LEU A 12 16.18 -20.06 17.81
C LEU A 12 16.17 -19.09 16.64
N VAL A 13 15.02 -18.53 16.26
CA VAL A 13 14.90 -17.66 15.07
C VAL A 13 15.76 -16.41 15.22
N GLU A 14 15.60 -15.68 16.32
CA GLU A 14 16.34 -14.45 16.58
C GLU A 14 17.85 -14.71 16.75
N PRO A 15 18.31 -15.63 17.62
CA PRO A 15 19.74 -15.92 17.76
C PRO A 15 20.41 -16.41 16.46
N VAL A 16 19.71 -17.21 15.65
CA VAL A 16 20.22 -17.67 14.35
C VAL A 16 20.33 -16.52 13.36
N SER A 17 19.34 -15.65 13.32
CA SER A 17 19.33 -14.50 12.42
C SER A 17 20.46 -13.52 12.77
N ASP A 18 20.67 -13.24 14.04
CA ASP A 18 21.73 -12.34 14.51
C ASP A 18 23.12 -12.91 14.17
N VAL A 19 23.37 -14.18 14.48
CA VAL A 19 24.66 -14.82 14.16
C VAL A 19 24.91 -14.86 12.64
N LEU A 20 23.89 -15.13 11.84
CA LEU A 20 24.01 -15.12 10.37
C LEU A 20 24.40 -13.74 9.84
N MET A 21 23.78 -12.67 10.37
CA MET A 21 24.03 -11.31 9.91
C MET A 21 25.33 -10.73 10.48
N ASP A 22 25.57 -10.90 11.79
CA ASP A 22 26.61 -10.17 12.49
C ASP A 22 27.97 -10.90 12.51
N GLU A 23 27.96 -12.25 12.45
CA GLU A 23 29.17 -13.06 12.61
C GLU A 23 29.53 -13.88 11.36
N LEU A 24 28.55 -14.19 10.51
CA LEU A 24 28.76 -15.10 9.38
C LEU A 24 28.60 -14.42 8.01
N ASP A 25 28.58 -13.09 7.96
CA ASP A 25 28.57 -12.29 6.74
C ASP A 25 27.43 -12.63 5.76
N ALA A 26 26.25 -13.02 6.27
CA ALA A 26 25.07 -13.17 5.41
C ALA A 26 24.66 -11.82 4.82
N LEU A 27 24.37 -11.79 3.53
CA LEU A 27 23.93 -10.58 2.82
C LEU A 27 22.53 -10.14 3.22
N SER A 28 21.69 -11.10 3.54
CA SER A 28 20.33 -10.90 4.05
C SER A 28 19.86 -12.14 4.78
N VAL A 29 18.95 -11.95 5.73
CA VAL A 29 18.23 -13.02 6.41
C VAL A 29 16.75 -12.71 6.34
N SER A 30 15.94 -13.69 5.90
CA SER A 30 14.48 -13.61 5.93
C SER A 30 13.89 -14.77 6.72
N VAL A 31 12.74 -14.53 7.35
CA VAL A 31 12.05 -15.53 8.18
C VAL A 31 10.63 -15.69 7.65
N GLU A 32 10.25 -16.92 7.40
CA GLU A 32 8.93 -17.30 6.87
C GLU A 32 8.28 -18.34 7.77
N ASP A 33 6.95 -18.45 7.73
CA ASP A 33 6.24 -19.56 8.36
C ASP A 33 6.65 -20.87 7.72
N ALA A 34 7.18 -21.81 8.52
CA ALA A 34 7.53 -23.12 8.04
C ALA A 34 6.32 -23.98 7.68
N ASP A 35 5.14 -23.60 8.15
CA ASP A 35 3.87 -24.28 7.96
C ASP A 35 2.94 -23.53 6.97
N ALA A 36 3.44 -22.50 6.26
CA ALA A 36 2.70 -21.76 5.24
C ALA A 36 2.08 -22.71 4.19
N GLY A 37 0.81 -22.51 3.86
CA GLY A 37 0.05 -23.35 2.93
C GLY A 37 -0.42 -24.68 3.52
N THR A 38 -0.28 -24.92 4.82
CA THR A 38 -0.77 -26.10 5.51
C THR A 38 -1.91 -25.77 6.48
N GLU A 39 -2.61 -26.81 7.02
CA GLU A 39 -3.62 -26.60 8.06
C GLU A 39 -3.07 -26.00 9.37
N SER A 40 -1.76 -25.98 9.54
CA SER A 40 -1.04 -25.45 10.71
C SER A 40 -0.57 -24.01 10.52
N GLU A 41 -0.81 -23.40 9.35
CA GLU A 41 -0.47 -22.00 9.07
C GLU A 41 -1.11 -21.06 10.07
N ARG A 42 -0.32 -20.16 10.65
CA ARG A 42 -0.80 -19.15 11.60
C ARG A 42 -0.39 -17.75 11.18
N ALA A 43 -1.36 -16.86 11.06
CA ALA A 43 -1.10 -15.43 10.90
C ALA A 43 -0.51 -14.85 12.20
N ILE A 44 0.67 -14.21 12.13
CA ILE A 44 1.28 -13.50 13.26
C ILE A 44 0.85 -12.02 13.35
N PHE A 45 0.15 -11.52 12.34
CA PHE A 45 -0.42 -10.19 12.34
C PHE A 45 -1.93 -10.28 12.52
N GLY A 46 -2.43 -9.70 13.60
CA GLY A 46 -3.88 -9.58 13.85
C GLY A 46 -4.45 -8.33 13.20
N GLU A 47 -5.72 -8.39 12.81
CA GLU A 47 -6.47 -7.18 12.45
C GLU A 47 -6.63 -6.28 13.70
N PRO A 48 -6.65 -4.93 13.52
CA PRO A 48 -6.90 -4.02 14.64
C PRO A 48 -8.21 -4.36 15.36
N GLY A 49 -8.12 -4.67 16.67
CA GLY A 49 -9.26 -5.06 17.51
C GLY A 49 -9.37 -6.56 17.79
N MET A 50 -8.52 -7.39 17.21
CA MET A 50 -8.39 -8.80 17.60
C MET A 50 -7.38 -8.99 18.74
N PRO A 51 -7.50 -10.10 19.54
CA PRO A 51 -6.44 -10.46 20.49
C PRO A 51 -5.10 -10.54 19.78
N ALA A 52 -4.04 -10.02 20.43
CA ALA A 52 -2.69 -10.12 19.87
C ALA A 52 -2.38 -11.59 19.55
N PRO A 53 -1.95 -11.89 18.30
CA PRO A 53 -1.55 -13.24 17.94
C PRO A 53 -0.32 -13.66 18.75
N ALA A 54 0.01 -14.95 18.74
CA ALA A 54 1.22 -15.45 19.37
C ALA A 54 2.46 -14.70 18.87
N PRO A 55 3.51 -14.51 19.69
CA PRO A 55 4.66 -13.67 19.37
C PRO A 55 5.55 -14.19 18.23
N GLY A 56 5.14 -15.22 17.50
CA GLY A 56 5.85 -15.80 16.35
C GLY A 56 5.30 -17.16 15.96
N TRP A 57 5.83 -17.73 14.89
CA TRP A 57 5.50 -19.10 14.45
C TRP A 57 6.21 -20.14 15.31
N ASP A 58 5.56 -21.25 15.59
CA ASP A 58 6.15 -22.36 16.37
C ASP A 58 7.41 -22.91 15.69
N ARG A 59 7.42 -22.92 14.36
CA ARG A 59 8.53 -23.30 13.49
C ARG A 59 8.67 -22.29 12.36
N SER A 60 9.90 -21.88 12.10
CA SER A 60 10.19 -20.92 11.04
C SER A 60 11.18 -21.49 10.03
N THR A 61 11.05 -21.07 8.79
CA THR A 61 12.06 -21.23 7.76
C THR A 61 12.90 -19.95 7.74
N VAL A 62 14.19 -20.07 8.08
CA VAL A 62 15.16 -18.99 8.01
C VAL A 62 15.96 -19.17 6.73
N LYS A 63 15.96 -18.15 5.85
CA LYS A 63 16.70 -18.13 4.59
C LYS A 63 17.78 -17.08 4.67
N ALA A 64 19.03 -17.47 4.42
CA ALA A 64 20.18 -16.57 4.44
C ALA A 64 20.90 -16.60 3.08
N LEU A 65 21.21 -15.43 2.53
CA LEU A 65 21.92 -15.28 1.26
C LEU A 65 23.41 -15.04 1.49
N PHE A 66 24.24 -15.68 0.65
CA PHE A 66 25.69 -15.56 0.66
C PHE A 66 26.23 -15.31 -0.74
N HIS A 67 27.41 -14.65 -0.81
CA HIS A 67 28.08 -14.45 -2.09
C HIS A 67 28.59 -15.74 -2.74
N THR A 68 29.02 -16.72 -1.92
CA THR A 68 29.65 -17.95 -2.40
C THR A 68 29.06 -19.17 -1.69
N GLU A 69 29.14 -20.35 -2.35
CA GLU A 69 28.74 -21.63 -1.78
C GLU A 69 29.55 -21.96 -0.52
N ALA A 70 30.86 -21.75 -0.58
CA ALA A 70 31.76 -22.01 0.54
C ALA A 70 31.39 -21.19 1.80
N ALA A 71 30.98 -19.94 1.65
CA ALA A 71 30.53 -19.12 2.78
C ALA A 71 29.23 -19.66 3.39
N ALA A 72 28.28 -20.09 2.56
CA ALA A 72 27.02 -20.68 3.01
C ALA A 72 27.24 -22.03 3.72
N GLU A 73 28.11 -22.88 3.19
CA GLU A 73 28.50 -24.18 3.82
C GLU A 73 29.21 -23.96 5.15
N GLN A 74 30.12 -22.98 5.20
CA GLN A 74 30.81 -22.61 6.43
C GLN A 74 29.85 -22.13 7.49
N ALA A 75 28.89 -21.24 7.10
CA ALA A 75 27.88 -20.73 8.00
C ALA A 75 27.00 -21.84 8.57
N ALA A 76 26.52 -22.76 7.71
CA ALA A 76 25.76 -23.94 8.15
C ALA A 76 26.56 -24.79 9.15
N THR A 77 27.83 -25.04 8.87
CA THR A 77 28.71 -25.88 9.72
C THR A 77 28.92 -25.20 11.07
N LEU A 78 29.24 -23.91 11.10
CA LEU A 78 29.48 -23.18 12.34
C LEU A 78 28.24 -23.06 13.21
N LEU A 79 27.06 -22.82 12.60
CA LEU A 79 25.79 -22.79 13.32
C LEU A 79 25.46 -24.13 13.95
N LEU A 80 25.54 -25.23 13.18
CA LEU A 80 25.24 -26.58 13.69
C LEU A 80 26.22 -27.05 14.77
N ALA A 81 27.44 -26.51 14.81
CA ALA A 81 28.42 -26.79 15.85
C ALA A 81 28.13 -26.11 17.18
N GLN A 82 27.21 -25.12 17.23
CA GLN A 82 26.86 -24.43 18.45
C GLN A 82 26.01 -25.28 19.39
N ALA A 83 26.35 -25.32 20.66
CA ALA A 83 25.60 -26.11 21.66
C ALA A 83 24.13 -25.61 21.83
N TRP A 84 23.86 -24.32 21.56
CA TRP A 84 22.54 -23.75 21.66
C TRP A 84 21.66 -24.03 20.42
N ALA A 85 22.25 -24.50 19.31
CA ALA A 85 21.54 -24.70 18.05
C ALA A 85 20.78 -26.04 17.98
N ALA A 86 20.57 -26.72 19.11
CA ALA A 86 19.80 -27.95 19.18
C ALA A 86 18.39 -27.75 18.66
N GLY A 87 18.02 -28.46 17.57
CA GLY A 87 16.73 -28.29 16.88
C GLY A 87 16.78 -27.45 15.60
N LEU A 88 17.94 -26.88 15.27
CA LEU A 88 18.19 -26.26 13.98
C LEU A 88 18.50 -27.35 12.93
N HIS A 89 17.88 -27.26 11.77
CA HIS A 89 18.07 -28.19 10.67
C HIS A 89 18.33 -27.46 9.36
N VAL A 90 19.39 -27.82 8.65
CA VAL A 90 19.60 -27.40 7.26
C VAL A 90 18.61 -28.14 6.37
N GLN A 91 17.80 -27.41 5.64
CA GLN A 91 16.86 -27.96 4.66
C GLN A 91 17.43 -28.00 3.26
N ALA A 92 18.10 -26.92 2.86
CA ALA A 92 18.70 -26.81 1.54
C ALA A 92 19.86 -25.82 1.56
N LEU A 93 20.77 -26.04 0.64
CA LEU A 93 21.74 -25.08 0.15
C LEU A 93 21.62 -25.09 -1.37
N ALA A 94 21.24 -23.98 -1.96
CA ALA A 94 20.98 -23.91 -3.38
C ALA A 94 21.65 -22.68 -3.99
N GLU A 95 22.18 -22.87 -5.19
CA GLU A 95 22.57 -21.73 -6.01
C GLU A 95 21.32 -20.98 -6.42
N MET A 96 21.24 -19.72 -5.99
CA MET A 96 20.22 -18.79 -6.51
C MET A 96 20.71 -18.31 -7.87
N PRO A 97 20.03 -18.66 -8.96
CA PRO A 97 20.37 -18.11 -10.26
C PRO A 97 20.39 -16.59 -10.17
N ASP A 98 21.30 -15.98 -10.90
CA ASP A 98 21.38 -14.52 -11.00
C ASP A 98 20.09 -14.06 -11.70
N GLN A 99 19.04 -13.97 -10.91
CA GLN A 99 17.72 -13.56 -11.38
C GLN A 99 17.75 -12.04 -11.43
N ASP A 100 17.39 -11.52 -12.56
CA ASP A 100 17.09 -10.09 -12.70
C ASP A 100 15.82 -9.77 -11.89
N TRP A 101 16.03 -9.55 -10.56
CA TRP A 101 14.97 -9.23 -9.62
C TRP A 101 14.17 -8.00 -10.06
N VAL A 102 14.82 -7.08 -10.77
CA VAL A 102 14.15 -5.91 -11.35
C VAL A 102 13.13 -6.38 -12.38
N ARG A 103 13.53 -7.26 -13.29
CA ARG A 103 12.64 -7.80 -14.32
C ARG A 103 11.53 -8.67 -13.75
N ILE A 104 11.81 -9.47 -12.72
CA ILE A 104 10.80 -10.31 -12.06
C ILE A 104 9.78 -9.42 -11.35
N THR A 105 10.24 -8.45 -10.56
CA THR A 105 9.37 -7.48 -9.91
C THR A 105 8.55 -6.71 -10.93
N GLN A 106 9.17 -6.21 -11.99
CA GLN A 106 8.49 -5.51 -13.08
C GLN A 106 7.42 -6.37 -13.76
N SER A 107 7.67 -7.69 -13.94
CA SER A 107 6.69 -8.59 -14.57
C SER A 107 5.43 -8.83 -13.73
N GLN A 108 5.47 -8.60 -12.43
CA GLN A 108 4.34 -8.73 -11.52
C GLN A 108 3.38 -7.53 -11.58
N PHE A 109 3.85 -6.38 -12.07
CA PHE A 109 3.05 -5.16 -12.14
C PHE A 109 2.69 -4.84 -13.59
N VAL A 110 1.47 -5.20 -13.94
CA VAL A 110 0.91 -4.95 -15.26
C VAL A 110 0.05 -3.68 -15.28
N PRO A 111 -0.20 -3.06 -16.45
CA PRO A 111 -1.13 -1.94 -16.58
C PRO A 111 -2.51 -2.27 -15.99
N VAL A 112 -3.04 -1.35 -15.19
CA VAL A 112 -4.34 -1.48 -14.51
C VAL A 112 -5.37 -0.63 -15.22
N SER A 113 -6.45 -1.25 -15.70
CA SER A 113 -7.59 -0.55 -16.28
C SER A 113 -8.48 0.03 -15.20
N ILE A 114 -8.71 1.33 -15.23
CA ILE A 114 -9.70 2.02 -14.38
C ILE A 114 -11.02 2.13 -15.13
N THR A 115 -10.96 2.64 -16.38
CA THR A 115 -12.03 2.61 -17.37
C THR A 115 -11.44 2.18 -18.73
N PRO A 116 -12.23 1.93 -19.76
CA PRO A 116 -11.68 1.57 -21.08
C PRO A 116 -10.63 2.55 -21.62
N THR A 117 -10.70 3.82 -21.21
CA THR A 117 -9.82 4.89 -21.70
C THR A 117 -8.90 5.48 -20.65
N PHE A 118 -9.02 5.07 -19.38
CA PHE A 118 -8.20 5.57 -18.26
C PHE A 118 -7.44 4.42 -17.60
N TRP A 119 -6.12 4.54 -17.52
CA TRP A 119 -5.22 3.47 -17.08
C TRP A 119 -4.17 3.97 -16.12
N VAL A 120 -3.74 3.09 -15.21
CA VAL A 120 -2.51 3.23 -14.43
C VAL A 120 -1.47 2.30 -15.06
N VAL A 121 -0.34 2.85 -15.44
CA VAL A 121 0.66 2.14 -16.25
C VAL A 121 2.05 2.37 -15.66
N PRO A 122 2.77 1.30 -15.24
CA PRO A 122 4.17 1.38 -14.85
C PRO A 122 5.05 1.95 -15.97
N SER A 123 6.20 2.56 -15.60
CA SER A 123 7.09 3.23 -16.55
C SER A 123 7.64 2.29 -17.63
N TRP A 124 7.81 1.00 -17.32
CA TRP A 124 8.32 -0.04 -18.22
C TRP A 124 7.27 -0.67 -19.14
N HIS A 125 6.03 -0.22 -19.09
CA HIS A 125 4.97 -0.68 -19.99
C HIS A 125 4.50 0.44 -20.93
N GLU A 126 4.15 0.08 -22.16
CA GLU A 126 3.44 0.99 -23.05
C GLU A 126 1.95 1.02 -22.71
N PRO A 127 1.31 2.20 -22.74
CA PRO A 127 -0.12 2.29 -22.54
C PRO A 127 -0.88 1.52 -23.63
N PRO A 128 -2.01 0.87 -23.29
CA PRO A 128 -2.89 0.31 -24.30
C PRO A 128 -3.35 1.38 -25.31
N ALA A 129 -3.54 0.97 -26.57
CA ALA A 129 -3.91 1.90 -27.65
C ALA A 129 -5.22 2.67 -27.40
N ALA A 130 -6.13 2.11 -26.59
CA ALA A 130 -7.38 2.75 -26.19
C ALA A 130 -7.21 3.80 -25.08
N ALA A 131 -6.06 3.86 -24.41
CA ALA A 131 -5.82 4.76 -23.28
C ALA A 131 -5.70 6.20 -23.78
N THR A 132 -6.60 7.06 -23.33
CA THR A 132 -6.54 8.51 -23.57
C THR A 132 -6.08 9.29 -22.33
N LYS A 133 -6.21 8.68 -21.15
CA LYS A 133 -5.72 9.19 -19.87
C LYS A 133 -4.86 8.10 -19.20
N VAL A 134 -3.68 8.48 -18.80
CA VAL A 134 -2.70 7.55 -18.22
C VAL A 134 -2.05 8.17 -17.00
N ILE A 135 -2.11 7.48 -15.88
CA ILE A 135 -1.24 7.75 -14.73
C ILE A 135 -0.01 6.87 -14.89
N ARG A 136 1.18 7.47 -14.97
CA ARG A 136 2.45 6.78 -14.91
C ARG A 136 2.86 6.61 -13.45
N LEU A 137 2.87 5.37 -12.97
CA LEU A 137 3.16 5.08 -11.58
C LEU A 137 3.88 3.75 -11.44
N ASP A 138 5.07 3.80 -10.86
CA ASP A 138 5.84 2.62 -10.52
C ASP A 138 5.51 2.17 -9.10
N PRO A 139 5.43 0.85 -8.85
CA PRO A 139 5.34 0.33 -7.49
C PRO A 139 6.55 0.80 -6.67
N GLY A 140 6.28 1.37 -5.52
CA GLY A 140 7.29 1.91 -4.64
C GLY A 140 6.96 1.65 -3.17
N LEU A 141 7.71 2.29 -2.27
CA LEU A 141 7.52 2.19 -0.81
C LEU A 141 6.22 2.86 -0.34
N ALA A 142 5.66 3.80 -1.11
CA ALA A 142 4.41 4.47 -0.76
C ALA A 142 3.20 3.63 -1.20
N PHE A 143 2.16 3.60 -0.34
CA PHE A 143 0.89 2.93 -0.63
C PHE A 143 0.16 3.56 -1.82
N GLY A 144 -0.56 2.75 -2.59
CA GLY A 144 -1.39 3.23 -3.71
C GLY A 144 -0.78 2.98 -5.09
N THR A 145 -0.64 1.69 -5.49
CA THR A 145 -0.14 1.28 -6.82
C THR A 145 -1.24 1.23 -7.90
N GLY A 146 -2.48 1.52 -7.54
CA GLY A 146 -3.64 1.41 -8.44
C GLY A 146 -4.26 0.02 -8.53
N THR A 147 -3.61 -1.02 -8.00
CA THR A 147 -4.12 -2.40 -8.04
C THR A 147 -5.21 -2.67 -6.99
N HIS A 148 -5.21 -1.92 -5.90
CA HIS A 148 -6.18 -2.13 -4.82
C HIS A 148 -7.58 -1.65 -5.21
N PRO A 149 -8.67 -2.39 -4.87
CA PRO A 149 -10.05 -2.02 -5.17
C PRO A 149 -10.40 -0.59 -4.77
N THR A 150 -10.01 -0.17 -3.57
CA THR A 150 -10.31 1.17 -3.06
C THR A 150 -9.76 2.30 -3.93
N THR A 151 -8.54 2.13 -4.46
CA THR A 151 -7.92 3.09 -5.38
C THR A 151 -8.66 3.12 -6.72
N ARG A 152 -8.99 1.92 -7.26
CA ARG A 152 -9.75 1.82 -8.52
C ARG A 152 -11.12 2.50 -8.40
N MET A 153 -11.85 2.28 -7.31
CA MET A 153 -13.15 2.90 -7.06
C MET A 153 -13.05 4.43 -7.02
N CYS A 154 -12.08 5.00 -6.32
CA CYS A 154 -11.86 6.44 -6.29
C CYS A 154 -11.55 7.01 -7.68
N LEU A 155 -10.68 6.35 -8.45
CA LEU A 155 -10.32 6.77 -9.80
C LEU A 155 -11.49 6.65 -10.78
N ARG A 156 -12.31 5.58 -10.68
CA ARG A 156 -13.56 5.46 -11.45
C ARG A 156 -14.51 6.59 -11.12
N TRP A 157 -14.71 6.87 -9.83
CA TRP A 157 -15.58 7.96 -9.41
C TRP A 157 -15.16 9.30 -10.01
N LEU A 158 -13.86 9.60 -10.07
CA LEU A 158 -13.33 10.78 -10.73
C LEU A 158 -13.59 10.77 -12.25
N ALA A 159 -13.36 9.61 -12.89
CA ALA A 159 -13.52 9.45 -14.33
C ALA A 159 -14.97 9.51 -14.81
N ASP A 160 -15.91 9.07 -13.98
CA ASP A 160 -17.35 9.06 -14.27
C ASP A 160 -18.01 10.44 -14.09
N ARG A 161 -17.27 11.45 -13.60
CA ARG A 161 -17.77 12.82 -13.57
C ARG A 161 -17.97 13.33 -15.00
N PRO A 162 -19.10 13.98 -15.29
CA PRO A 162 -19.28 14.63 -16.58
C PRO A 162 -18.10 15.55 -16.90
N ALA A 163 -17.66 15.60 -18.14
CA ALA A 163 -16.56 16.49 -18.54
C ALA A 163 -16.87 18.00 -18.29
N SER A 164 -18.15 18.34 -18.12
CA SER A 164 -18.62 19.66 -17.74
C SER A 164 -18.64 19.89 -16.22
N ALA A 165 -18.42 18.86 -15.40
CA ALA A 165 -18.36 19.01 -13.96
C ALA A 165 -17.05 19.68 -13.57
N ASP A 166 -17.14 20.87 -13.00
CA ASP A 166 -16.00 21.55 -12.42
C ASP A 166 -15.67 20.87 -11.09
N LEU A 167 -14.51 20.19 -11.02
CA LEU A 167 -14.01 19.63 -9.78
C LEU A 167 -13.53 20.72 -8.80
N GLY A 168 -13.31 21.94 -9.31
CA GLY A 168 -12.77 23.05 -8.51
C GLY A 168 -11.39 22.72 -7.92
N ARG A 169 -11.18 23.17 -6.68
CA ARG A 169 -10.03 22.69 -5.90
C ARG A 169 -10.30 21.29 -5.36
N VAL A 170 -9.28 20.43 -5.42
CA VAL A 170 -9.37 19.07 -4.90
C VAL A 170 -8.34 18.87 -3.79
N LEU A 171 -8.75 18.23 -2.71
CA LEU A 171 -7.90 17.79 -1.62
C LEU A 171 -7.80 16.25 -1.66
N ASP A 172 -6.58 15.73 -1.67
CA ASP A 172 -6.27 14.33 -1.44
C ASP A 172 -5.66 14.19 -0.03
N TYR A 173 -6.43 13.67 0.91
CA TYR A 173 -6.05 13.57 2.32
C TYR A 173 -5.60 12.14 2.66
N GLY A 174 -4.32 11.97 2.99
CA GLY A 174 -3.65 10.67 3.07
C GLY A 174 -3.23 10.21 1.66
N CYS A 175 -2.50 11.07 0.96
CA CYS A 175 -2.27 10.94 -0.48
C CYS A 175 -1.36 9.77 -0.88
N GLY A 176 -0.52 9.24 0.04
CA GLY A 176 0.37 8.12 -0.22
C GLY A 176 1.28 8.34 -1.42
N SER A 177 1.04 7.63 -2.51
CA SER A 177 1.73 7.80 -3.79
C SER A 177 1.29 9.04 -4.59
N GLY A 178 0.20 9.69 -4.20
CA GLY A 178 -0.42 10.80 -4.92
C GLY A 178 -1.31 10.38 -6.09
N ILE A 179 -1.60 9.10 -6.22
CA ILE A 179 -2.34 8.56 -7.37
C ILE A 179 -3.71 9.20 -7.56
N LEU A 180 -4.43 9.52 -6.46
CA LEU A 180 -5.75 10.13 -6.54
C LEU A 180 -5.67 11.60 -6.95
N ALA A 181 -4.71 12.35 -6.38
CA ALA A 181 -4.44 13.73 -6.79
C ALA A 181 -4.04 13.82 -8.26
N ILE A 182 -3.15 12.92 -8.74
CA ILE A 182 -2.77 12.83 -10.15
C ILE A 182 -4.00 12.50 -11.02
N GLY A 183 -4.82 11.55 -10.58
CA GLY A 183 -6.09 11.22 -11.24
C GLY A 183 -7.01 12.42 -11.36
N ALA A 184 -7.19 13.21 -10.27
CA ALA A 184 -7.99 14.41 -10.28
C ALA A 184 -7.42 15.49 -11.23
N ALA A 185 -6.08 15.61 -11.30
CA ALA A 185 -5.43 16.51 -12.28
C ALA A 185 -5.79 16.15 -13.71
N LEU A 186 -5.71 14.87 -14.06
CA LEU A 186 -6.04 14.36 -15.39
C LEU A 186 -7.54 14.52 -15.72
N MET A 187 -8.40 14.64 -14.71
CA MET A 187 -9.82 14.90 -14.85
C MET A 187 -10.16 16.40 -14.84
N GLY A 188 -9.15 17.28 -14.80
CA GLY A 188 -9.33 18.72 -14.97
C GLY A 188 -9.58 19.49 -13.68
N ALA A 189 -9.12 19.00 -12.52
CA ALA A 189 -9.16 19.79 -11.29
C ALA A 189 -8.41 21.12 -11.46
N ALA A 190 -9.02 22.21 -10.98
CA ALA A 190 -8.48 23.57 -11.14
C ALA A 190 -7.24 23.83 -10.26
N ALA A 191 -7.21 23.23 -9.08
CA ALA A 191 -6.09 23.27 -8.14
C ALA A 191 -6.09 22.00 -7.27
N LEU A 192 -4.91 21.57 -6.83
CA LEU A 192 -4.72 20.31 -6.13
C LEU A 192 -3.83 20.51 -4.91
N ASP A 193 -4.37 20.14 -3.76
CA ASP A 193 -3.64 19.97 -2.53
C ASP A 193 -3.61 18.46 -2.18
N ALA A 194 -2.44 17.94 -1.87
CA ALA A 194 -2.27 16.56 -1.42
C ALA A 194 -1.50 16.57 -0.11
N VAL A 195 -2.03 15.90 0.91
CA VAL A 195 -1.40 15.89 2.23
C VAL A 195 -1.28 14.48 2.76
N ASP A 196 -0.16 14.23 3.45
CA ASP A 196 0.06 12.97 4.16
C ASP A 196 0.83 13.21 5.45
N ILE A 197 0.57 12.38 6.48
CA ILE A 197 1.29 12.44 7.75
C ILE A 197 2.72 11.92 7.62
N ASP A 198 2.96 11.01 6.65
CA ASP A 198 4.29 10.45 6.39
C ASP A 198 5.08 11.35 5.43
N PRO A 199 6.23 11.90 5.87
CA PRO A 199 7.12 12.64 4.98
C PRO A 199 7.62 11.84 3.76
N ALA A 200 7.67 10.50 3.84
CA ALA A 200 8.04 9.67 2.70
C ALA A 200 6.94 9.66 1.64
N ALA A 201 5.67 9.58 2.04
CA ALA A 201 4.52 9.72 1.15
C ALA A 201 4.49 11.11 0.49
N VAL A 202 4.76 12.19 1.25
CA VAL A 202 4.88 13.55 0.72
C VAL A 202 5.95 13.65 -0.38
N ARG A 203 7.12 13.02 -0.18
CA ARG A 203 8.17 12.97 -1.23
C ARG A 203 7.72 12.18 -2.45
N SER A 204 7.19 10.98 -2.22
CA SER A 204 6.70 10.10 -3.29
C SER A 204 5.63 10.78 -4.15
N THR A 205 4.66 11.46 -3.52
CA THR A 205 3.63 12.21 -4.24
C THR A 205 4.23 13.32 -5.11
N ARG A 206 5.25 14.06 -4.63
CA ARG A 206 5.92 15.11 -5.42
C ARG A 206 6.63 14.53 -6.65
N ASP A 207 7.36 13.43 -6.45
CA ASP A 207 8.12 12.78 -7.52
C ASP A 207 7.15 12.21 -8.58
N ASN A 208 6.06 11.56 -8.15
CA ASN A 208 5.06 11.02 -9.05
C ASN A 208 4.28 12.12 -9.78
N ALA A 209 3.96 13.23 -9.12
CA ALA A 209 3.34 14.40 -9.75
C ALA A 209 4.23 14.99 -10.85
N ALA A 210 5.53 15.15 -10.55
CA ALA A 210 6.51 15.63 -11.53
C ALA A 210 6.64 14.67 -12.71
N HIS A 211 6.69 13.36 -12.46
CA HIS A 211 6.75 12.33 -13.50
C HIS A 211 5.53 12.34 -14.42
N ASN A 212 4.36 12.66 -13.89
CA ASN A 212 3.11 12.79 -14.65
C ASN A 212 2.89 14.19 -15.25
N GLY A 213 3.80 15.14 -15.03
CA GLY A 213 3.70 16.50 -15.55
C GLY A 213 2.53 17.30 -14.96
N VAL A 214 2.08 16.97 -13.74
CA VAL A 214 0.97 17.65 -13.09
C VAL A 214 1.45 18.51 -11.90
N ALA A 215 0.80 19.66 -11.70
CA ALA A 215 1.10 20.54 -10.59
C ALA A 215 0.21 20.21 -9.40
N ILE A 216 0.81 19.79 -8.29
CA ILE A 216 0.14 19.45 -7.03
C ILE A 216 0.87 20.16 -5.89
N ASN A 217 0.16 20.83 -5.01
CA ASN A 217 0.72 21.36 -3.77
C ASN A 217 0.75 20.24 -2.73
N VAL A 218 1.94 19.68 -2.46
CA VAL A 218 2.10 18.51 -1.58
C VAL A 218 2.72 18.94 -0.26
N ALA A 219 2.09 18.58 0.86
CA ALA A 219 2.52 19.01 2.18
C ALA A 219 2.11 18.03 3.30
N LEU A 220 2.44 18.36 4.55
CA LEU A 220 1.87 17.74 5.74
C LEU A 220 0.42 18.24 5.99
N PRO A 221 -0.41 17.51 6.77
CA PRO A 221 -1.83 17.78 6.93
C PRO A 221 -2.19 19.16 7.47
N ASP A 222 -1.31 19.81 8.24
CA ASP A 222 -1.50 21.16 8.78
C ASP A 222 -1.56 22.27 7.70
N ARG A 223 -1.18 21.92 6.47
CA ARG A 223 -1.20 22.82 5.31
C ARG A 223 -2.47 22.72 4.48
N ALA A 224 -3.33 21.73 4.71
CA ALA A 224 -4.65 21.69 4.10
C ALA A 224 -5.51 22.82 4.68
N GLN A 225 -5.95 23.76 3.84
CA GLN A 225 -6.67 24.96 4.30
C GLN A 225 -7.83 25.32 3.39
N GLY A 226 -8.92 25.78 4.01
CA GLY A 226 -10.11 26.22 3.31
C GLY A 226 -11.01 25.10 2.83
N GLU A 227 -11.87 25.40 1.86
CA GLU A 227 -12.86 24.49 1.32
C GLU A 227 -12.48 24.05 -0.10
N TYR A 228 -12.92 22.84 -0.46
CA TYR A 228 -12.60 22.15 -1.72
C TYR A 228 -13.87 21.67 -2.39
N GLY A 229 -13.89 21.71 -3.72
CA GLY A 229 -14.97 21.15 -4.51
C GLY A 229 -15.05 19.63 -4.39
N VAL A 230 -13.89 18.97 -4.20
CA VAL A 230 -13.82 17.54 -3.90
C VAL A 230 -12.78 17.28 -2.82
N VAL A 231 -13.15 16.51 -1.81
CA VAL A 231 -12.25 15.97 -0.78
C VAL A 231 -12.20 14.46 -0.95
N LEU A 232 -11.02 13.92 -1.26
CA LEU A 232 -10.73 12.49 -1.38
C LEU A 232 -10.00 12.05 -0.12
N ALA A 233 -10.35 10.89 0.43
CA ALA A 233 -9.58 10.23 1.48
C ALA A 233 -9.70 8.71 1.33
N ASN A 234 -8.60 8.07 0.95
CA ASN A 234 -8.50 6.62 0.84
C ASN A 234 -7.57 6.09 1.93
N ILE A 235 -8.07 6.08 3.15
CA ILE A 235 -7.36 5.64 4.37
C ILE A 235 -8.25 4.71 5.18
N LEU A 236 -7.69 4.05 6.21
CA LEU A 236 -8.45 3.09 7.02
C LEU A 236 -9.65 3.74 7.73
N ALA A 237 -10.71 2.94 7.98
CA ALA A 237 -11.97 3.41 8.57
C ALA A 237 -11.80 4.09 9.94
N THR A 238 -10.88 3.63 10.79
CA THR A 238 -10.64 4.24 12.11
C THR A 238 -10.15 5.69 12.01
N PRO A 239 -9.08 6.02 11.26
CA PRO A 239 -8.71 7.41 10.97
C PRO A 239 -9.85 8.21 10.32
N LEU A 240 -10.59 7.64 9.35
CA LEU A 240 -11.71 8.33 8.72
C LEU A 240 -12.76 8.80 9.73
N LYS A 241 -13.12 7.95 10.70
CA LYS A 241 -14.06 8.31 11.77
C LYS A 241 -13.53 9.43 12.66
N LEU A 242 -12.24 9.38 13.03
CA LEU A 242 -11.62 10.43 13.86
C LEU A 242 -11.53 11.78 13.14
N LEU A 243 -11.28 11.75 11.84
CA LEU A 243 -11.12 12.94 11.01
C LEU A 243 -12.45 13.46 10.43
N ALA A 244 -13.58 12.83 10.75
CA ALA A 244 -14.89 13.20 10.17
C ALA A 244 -15.24 14.69 10.31
N PRO A 245 -15.05 15.37 11.45
CA PRO A 245 -15.31 16.81 11.55
C PRO A 245 -14.39 17.63 10.65
N LEU A 246 -13.11 17.28 10.57
CA LEU A 246 -12.11 17.98 9.78
C LEU A 246 -12.40 17.83 8.28
N LEU A 247 -12.55 16.59 7.80
CA LEU A 247 -12.81 16.31 6.38
C LEU A 247 -14.13 16.93 5.91
N SER A 248 -15.17 16.88 6.74
CA SER A 248 -16.46 17.52 6.44
C SER A 248 -16.34 19.04 6.34
N ALA A 249 -15.52 19.67 7.18
CA ALA A 249 -15.30 21.12 7.15
C ALA A 249 -14.55 21.58 5.89
N HIS A 250 -13.77 20.70 5.29
CA HIS A 250 -13.08 20.99 4.03
C HIS A 250 -13.96 20.87 2.78
N VAL A 251 -15.15 20.31 2.86
CA VAL A 251 -16.03 20.19 1.69
C VAL A 251 -16.75 21.51 1.46
N ALA A 252 -16.60 22.14 0.29
CA ALA A 252 -17.30 23.35 -0.09
C ALA A 252 -18.82 23.13 -0.22
N PRO A 253 -19.69 24.19 -0.07
CA PRO A 253 -21.09 24.08 -0.44
C PRO A 253 -21.24 23.57 -1.89
N GLY A 254 -22.07 22.53 -2.11
CA GLY A 254 -22.19 21.83 -3.38
C GLY A 254 -21.06 20.85 -3.69
N GLY A 255 -20.00 20.83 -2.90
CA GLY A 255 -18.83 19.96 -3.07
C GLY A 255 -19.08 18.51 -2.63
N TRP A 256 -18.10 17.66 -2.89
CA TRP A 256 -18.15 16.23 -2.66
C TRP A 256 -17.11 15.75 -1.66
N LEU A 257 -17.52 14.84 -0.79
CA LEU A 257 -16.64 14.01 0.02
C LEU A 257 -16.63 12.59 -0.57
N VAL A 258 -15.44 12.02 -0.76
CA VAL A 258 -15.23 10.69 -1.34
C VAL A 258 -14.30 9.92 -0.43
N LEU A 259 -14.80 8.87 0.19
CA LEU A 259 -14.11 8.07 1.19
C LEU A 259 -13.95 6.63 0.71
N ALA A 260 -12.74 6.08 0.85
CA ALA A 260 -12.44 4.69 0.58
C ALA A 260 -11.45 4.13 1.63
N GLY A 261 -11.08 2.86 1.52
CA GLY A 261 -10.33 2.16 2.57
C GLY A 261 -11.27 1.62 3.67
N ILE A 262 -12.53 1.39 3.30
CA ILE A 262 -13.62 0.98 4.19
C ILE A 262 -14.09 -0.40 3.76
N LEU A 263 -14.13 -1.35 4.69
CA LEU A 263 -14.76 -2.65 4.47
C LEU A 263 -16.29 -2.51 4.57
N GLU A 264 -17.03 -3.31 3.82
CA GLU A 264 -18.49 -3.27 3.80
C GLU A 264 -19.11 -3.30 5.21
N ARG A 265 -18.60 -4.14 6.11
CA ARG A 265 -19.04 -4.24 7.52
C ARG A 265 -18.83 -2.97 8.36
N GLN A 266 -18.04 -2.01 7.87
CA GLN A 266 -17.71 -0.75 8.56
C GLN A 266 -18.57 0.44 8.07
N ALA A 267 -19.44 0.22 7.07
CA ALA A 267 -20.22 1.27 6.42
C ALA A 267 -21.06 2.10 7.41
N GLU A 268 -21.80 1.42 8.29
CA GLU A 268 -22.70 2.08 9.26
C GLU A 268 -21.92 2.92 10.27
N ASP A 269 -20.82 2.39 10.79
CA ASP A 269 -19.95 3.09 11.75
C ASP A 269 -19.34 4.37 11.14
N VAL A 270 -18.87 4.28 9.89
CA VAL A 270 -18.32 5.43 9.18
C VAL A 270 -19.44 6.44 8.90
N ALA A 271 -20.58 5.99 8.37
CA ALA A 271 -21.72 6.88 8.12
C ALA A 271 -22.17 7.63 9.38
N ALA A 272 -22.25 6.95 10.53
CA ALA A 272 -22.61 7.56 11.80
C ALA A 272 -21.65 8.67 12.24
N ALA A 273 -20.35 8.51 11.99
CA ALA A 273 -19.35 9.52 12.34
C ALA A 273 -19.49 10.82 11.52
N TYR A 274 -19.98 10.72 10.28
CA TYR A 274 -20.17 11.88 9.39
C TYR A 274 -21.59 12.48 9.48
N ALA A 275 -22.58 11.71 9.98
CA ALA A 275 -24.00 12.12 10.02
C ALA A 275 -24.28 13.53 10.61
N PRO A 276 -23.51 14.04 11.59
CA PRO A 276 -23.70 15.42 12.07
C PRO A 276 -23.50 16.51 11.01
N ALA A 277 -22.70 16.23 9.97
CA ALA A 277 -22.32 17.22 8.96
C ALA A 277 -22.78 16.82 7.55
N LEU A 278 -22.66 15.55 7.19
CA LEU A 278 -22.86 15.03 5.84
C LEU A 278 -23.55 13.66 5.89
N THR A 279 -24.43 13.37 4.96
CA THR A 279 -25.06 12.06 4.81
C THR A 279 -24.27 11.24 3.78
N LEU A 280 -23.50 10.26 4.26
CA LEU A 280 -22.77 9.32 3.41
C LEU A 280 -23.69 8.24 2.84
N SER A 281 -23.41 7.86 1.60
CA SER A 281 -24.00 6.69 0.94
C SER A 281 -22.93 5.87 0.24
N VAL A 282 -23.12 4.56 0.14
CA VAL A 282 -22.25 3.68 -0.66
C VAL A 282 -22.48 3.97 -2.12
N ALA A 283 -21.43 4.34 -2.84
CA ALA A 283 -21.46 4.69 -4.26
C ALA A 283 -20.87 3.60 -5.16
N ASP A 284 -19.94 2.80 -4.64
CA ASP A 284 -19.32 1.69 -5.38
C ASP A 284 -18.87 0.60 -4.38
N GLN A 285 -18.72 -0.64 -4.87
CA GLN A 285 -18.29 -1.79 -4.08
C GLN A 285 -17.46 -2.75 -4.94
N GLU A 286 -16.34 -3.22 -4.39
CA GLU A 286 -15.45 -4.16 -5.06
C GLU A 286 -14.66 -4.99 -4.03
N ASP A 287 -14.69 -6.33 -4.16
CA ASP A 287 -13.92 -7.28 -3.32
C ASP A 287 -14.10 -7.06 -1.80
N GLY A 288 -15.33 -6.78 -1.34
CA GLY A 288 -15.63 -6.53 0.07
C GLY A 288 -15.22 -5.15 0.59
N TRP A 289 -14.67 -4.29 -0.27
CA TRP A 289 -14.40 -2.89 -0.01
C TRP A 289 -15.47 -1.99 -0.61
N ILE A 290 -15.71 -0.84 0.00
CA ILE A 290 -16.70 0.12 -0.46
C ILE A 290 -16.11 1.52 -0.65
N LEU A 291 -16.71 2.26 -1.59
CA LEU A 291 -16.56 3.69 -1.73
C LEU A 291 -17.82 4.37 -1.17
N MET A 292 -17.64 5.30 -0.25
CA MET A 292 -18.72 6.11 0.27
C MET A 292 -18.59 7.56 -0.18
N THR A 293 -19.72 8.18 -0.52
CA THR A 293 -19.74 9.58 -0.96
C THR A 293 -20.83 10.38 -0.27
N ALA A 294 -20.58 11.67 -0.10
CA ALA A 294 -21.59 12.63 0.30
C ALA A 294 -21.43 13.91 -0.52
N GLN A 295 -22.52 14.57 -0.82
CA GLN A 295 -22.51 15.93 -1.36
C GLN A 295 -22.99 16.91 -0.28
N ARG A 296 -22.20 17.96 -0.02
CA ARG A 296 -22.65 19.04 0.85
C ARG A 296 -23.70 19.85 0.12
N PRO A 297 -24.88 20.14 0.73
CA PRO A 297 -25.88 21.02 0.10
C PRO A 297 -25.26 22.33 -0.38
N ALA A 298 -25.68 22.79 -1.56
CA ALA A 298 -25.39 24.14 -1.98
C ALA A 298 -26.19 25.08 -1.05
N GLY A 299 -25.52 25.92 -0.30
CA GLY A 299 -26.11 26.83 0.65
C GLY A 299 -27.09 27.83 -0.01
#